data_19966c5f764f2ff025a3741aed7e32a9
#
_entry.id   19966c5f764f2ff025a3741aed7e32a9
#
_cell.length_a   1.000
_cell.length_b   1.000
_cell.length_c   1.000
_cell.angle_alpha   90.00
_cell.angle_beta   90.00
_cell.angle_gamma   90.00
#
_symmetry.space_group_name_H-M   'P 1'
#
loop_
_entity.id
_entity.type
_entity.pdbx_description
1 polymer ?
#
loop_
_entity_poly.entity_id
_entity_poly.type
_entity_poly.pdbx_seq_one_letter_code
_entity_poly.pdbx_strand_id
1 'polypeptide(L)'
;MYFCFSHHIYQFRARIISNIVNLFIWVRTSIIFSMSAFSKRLLKWHTKEGRKDLPWQQNISPYKVWISEIMLQQTQVSTAIPYFLEFIQRFPNIETLANSSEDEVLSYWSGLGYYSRARNIFKSAKLIKSEFKSKIPDSIEELVSLPGIGRSTAGAIRSIGYGLKAPILDGNVKRVLSRYFKIEEDLSKSSVQKELWFL
;
A
#
# COMPACT_ATOMS: atom_id res chain seq x y z
N MET A 1 19.43 -18.85 19.80
CA MET A 1 18.07 -18.28 19.76
C MET A 1 18.05 -16.77 19.38
N TYR A 2 19.05 -16.29 18.63
CA TYR A 2 19.22 -14.86 18.29
C TYR A 2 19.14 -14.56 16.78
N PHE A 3 18.99 -15.55 15.91
CA PHE A 3 19.03 -15.36 14.46
C PHE A 3 17.68 -15.08 13.79
N CYS A 4 16.55 -15.35 14.47
CA CYS A 4 15.22 -15.18 13.88
C CYS A 4 14.70 -13.72 13.94
N PHE A 5 15.19 -12.90 14.88
CA PHE A 5 14.75 -11.52 15.07
C PHE A 5 15.29 -10.54 14.00
N SER A 6 16.47 -10.82 13.45
CA SER A 6 17.13 -9.94 12.48
C SER A 6 16.42 -9.94 11.11
N HIS A 7 15.94 -11.09 10.65
CA HIS A 7 15.32 -11.23 9.33
C HIS A 7 13.93 -10.57 9.24
N HIS A 8 13.15 -10.63 10.32
CA HIS A 8 11.84 -9.97 10.41
C HIS A 8 11.96 -8.43 10.43
N ILE A 9 13.00 -7.90 11.06
CA ILE A 9 13.27 -6.46 11.11
C ILE A 9 13.66 -5.93 9.73
N TYR A 10 14.39 -6.70 8.92
CA TYR A 10 14.80 -6.31 7.57
C TYR A 10 13.65 -6.30 6.57
N GLN A 11 12.80 -7.30 6.58
CA GLN A 11 11.61 -7.36 5.71
C GLN A 11 10.61 -6.25 6.07
N PHE A 12 10.54 -5.95 7.35
CA PHE A 12 9.67 -4.93 7.91
C PHE A 12 10.09 -3.50 7.52
N ARG A 13 11.39 -3.22 7.54
CA ARG A 13 11.96 -1.91 7.19
C ARG A 13 11.70 -1.51 5.74
N ALA A 14 11.73 -2.45 4.82
CA ALA A 14 11.61 -2.17 3.39
C ALA A 14 10.20 -1.73 2.96
N ARG A 15 9.14 -2.24 3.59
CA ARG A 15 7.75 -1.87 3.26
C ARG A 15 7.39 -0.46 3.71
N ILE A 16 7.83 -0.05 4.91
CA ILE A 16 7.61 1.31 5.42
C ILE A 16 8.13 2.35 4.44
N ILE A 17 9.27 2.10 3.89
CA ILE A 17 10.05 3.09 3.19
C ILE A 17 9.68 3.16 1.73
N SER A 18 9.28 2.06 1.10
CA SER A 18 8.67 2.10 -0.22
C SER A 18 7.41 3.00 -0.21
N ASN A 19 6.59 2.90 0.82
CA ASN A 19 5.37 3.70 0.93
C ASN A 19 5.64 5.17 1.29
N ILE A 20 6.64 5.44 2.14
CA ILE A 20 6.98 6.82 2.52
C ILE A 20 7.77 7.53 1.41
N VAL A 21 8.60 6.82 0.67
CA VAL A 21 9.48 7.43 -0.35
C VAL A 21 8.77 7.67 -1.67
N ASN A 22 7.85 6.82 -2.09
CA ASN A 22 7.02 7.13 -3.25
C ASN A 22 6.16 8.39 -3.02
N LEU A 23 5.81 8.68 -1.76
CA LEU A 23 5.21 9.95 -1.37
C LEU A 23 6.14 11.16 -1.62
N PHE A 24 7.47 10.95 -1.66
CA PHE A 24 8.47 12.01 -1.79
C PHE A 24 9.13 12.10 -3.17
N ILE A 25 9.02 11.10 -4.04
CA ILE A 25 9.64 11.14 -5.38
C ILE A 25 9.02 12.23 -6.26
N TRP A 26 7.76 12.57 -6.05
CA TRP A 26 7.06 13.62 -6.82
C TRP A 26 7.45 15.05 -6.43
N VAL A 27 8.09 15.24 -5.29
CA VAL A 27 8.51 16.55 -4.75
C VAL A 27 9.82 17.08 -5.37
N ARG A 28 10.30 16.47 -6.46
CA ARG A 28 11.67 16.77 -6.98
C ARG A 28 11.87 18.17 -7.57
N THR A 29 10.85 18.97 -7.79
CA THR A 29 11.02 20.26 -8.47
C THR A 29 10.53 21.51 -7.74
N SER A 30 9.76 21.44 -6.64
CA SER A 30 9.21 22.65 -6.02
C SER A 30 9.28 22.77 -4.49
N ILE A 31 9.69 21.74 -3.73
CA ILE A 31 9.65 21.76 -2.25
C ILE A 31 10.98 21.36 -1.58
N ILE A 32 12.10 21.53 -2.24
CA ILE A 32 13.44 21.33 -1.61
C ILE A 32 13.67 22.25 -0.40
N PHE A 33 12.88 23.29 -0.23
CA PHE A 33 13.08 24.32 0.80
C PHE A 33 12.51 23.98 2.20
N SER A 34 11.71 22.93 2.39
CA SER A 34 11.08 22.64 3.70
C SER A 34 11.04 21.17 4.12
N MET A 35 11.96 20.33 3.67
CA MET A 35 12.00 18.96 4.17
C MET A 35 12.58 18.90 5.58
N SER A 36 11.86 18.24 6.51
CA SER A 36 12.36 18.00 7.86
C SER A 36 13.66 17.16 7.85
N ALA A 37 14.46 17.28 8.91
CA ALA A 37 15.67 16.46 9.09
C ALA A 37 15.35 14.95 9.05
N PHE A 38 14.17 14.57 9.54
CA PHE A 38 13.66 13.20 9.46
C PHE A 38 13.47 12.74 8.01
N SER A 39 12.75 13.52 7.21
CA SER A 39 12.49 13.19 5.80
C SER A 39 13.78 13.05 4.99
N LYS A 40 14.74 13.95 5.19
CA LYS A 40 16.05 13.90 4.53
C LYS A 40 16.83 12.62 4.87
N ARG A 41 16.84 12.23 6.16
CA ARG A 41 17.50 10.99 6.61
C ARG A 41 16.80 9.75 6.04
N LEU A 42 15.48 9.75 6.03
CA LEU A 42 14.68 8.64 5.52
C LEU A 42 14.93 8.42 4.02
N LEU A 43 14.91 9.49 3.22
CA LEU A 43 15.20 9.42 1.79
C LEU A 43 16.63 8.94 1.50
N LYS A 44 17.63 9.46 2.24
CA LYS A 44 19.01 9.02 2.10
C LYS A 44 19.15 7.52 2.41
N TRP A 45 18.50 7.05 3.47
CA TRP A 45 18.50 5.64 3.82
C TRP A 45 17.81 4.80 2.74
N HIS A 46 16.63 5.20 2.25
CA HIS A 46 15.92 4.47 1.21
C HIS A 46 16.71 4.39 -0.11
N THR A 47 17.40 5.45 -0.48
CA THR A 47 18.23 5.44 -1.69
C THR A 47 19.28 4.34 -1.64
N LYS A 48 19.83 4.06 -0.45
CA LYS A 48 20.87 3.06 -0.24
C LYS A 48 20.32 1.65 0.05
N GLU A 49 19.31 1.55 0.93
CA GLU A 49 18.87 0.30 1.54
C GLU A 49 17.44 -0.12 1.14
N GLY A 50 16.70 0.75 0.42
CA GLY A 50 15.33 0.49 0.01
C GLY A 50 15.25 -0.55 -1.10
N ARG A 51 14.28 -1.47 -1.02
CA ARG A 51 13.96 -2.38 -2.11
C ARG A 51 13.37 -1.62 -3.30
N LYS A 52 13.86 -1.93 -4.51
CA LYS A 52 13.45 -1.26 -5.76
C LYS A 52 13.02 -2.26 -6.84
N ASP A 53 13.05 -3.55 -6.51
CA ASP A 53 12.91 -4.68 -7.43
C ASP A 53 11.61 -5.46 -7.25
N LEU A 54 10.66 -4.91 -6.50
CA LEU A 54 9.38 -5.58 -6.28
C LEU A 54 8.49 -5.46 -7.53
N PRO A 55 7.74 -6.53 -7.91
CA PRO A 55 6.96 -6.55 -9.15
C PRO A 55 5.97 -5.38 -9.28
N TRP A 56 5.34 -4.97 -8.19
CA TRP A 56 4.40 -3.84 -8.17
C TRP A 56 5.07 -2.47 -8.25
N GLN A 57 6.41 -2.40 -8.15
CA GLN A 57 7.19 -1.19 -8.37
C GLN A 57 7.60 -1.03 -9.85
N GLN A 58 7.35 -2.05 -10.68
CA GLN A 58 7.63 -2.01 -12.11
C GLN A 58 6.38 -1.56 -12.87
N ASN A 59 6.53 -0.53 -13.73
CA ASN A 59 5.41 0.05 -14.47
C ASN A 59 4.21 0.36 -13.55
N ILE A 60 4.46 1.20 -12.55
CA ILE A 60 3.50 1.55 -11.51
C ILE A 60 2.19 2.06 -12.11
N SER A 61 1.08 1.57 -11.60
CA SER A 61 -0.26 2.06 -11.92
C SER A 61 -1.16 1.99 -10.69
N PRO A 62 -2.24 2.79 -10.62
CA PRO A 62 -3.19 2.73 -9.51
C PRO A 62 -3.76 1.32 -9.29
N TYR A 63 -3.97 0.57 -10.38
CA TYR A 63 -4.45 -0.80 -10.32
C TYR A 63 -3.44 -1.75 -9.65
N LYS A 64 -2.19 -1.74 -10.08
CA LYS A 64 -1.13 -2.58 -9.49
C LYS A 64 -0.89 -2.23 -8.03
N VAL A 65 -0.90 -0.94 -7.69
CA VAL A 65 -0.78 -0.49 -6.30
C VAL A 65 -1.94 -1.01 -5.47
N TRP A 66 -3.17 -0.85 -5.94
CA TRP A 66 -4.34 -1.37 -5.22
C TRP A 66 -4.24 -2.86 -4.94
N ILE A 67 -3.99 -3.68 -5.98
CA ILE A 67 -3.89 -5.14 -5.83
C ILE A 67 -2.76 -5.52 -4.86
N SER A 68 -1.58 -4.94 -5.00
CA SER A 68 -0.45 -5.23 -4.11
C SER A 68 -0.72 -4.82 -2.66
N GLU A 69 -1.32 -3.66 -2.42
CA GLU A 69 -1.68 -3.19 -1.08
C GLU A 69 -2.64 -4.15 -0.38
N ILE A 70 -3.66 -4.65 -1.10
CA ILE A 70 -4.59 -5.62 -0.52
C ILE A 70 -3.92 -6.98 -0.30
N MET A 71 -3.09 -7.47 -1.23
CA MET A 71 -2.38 -8.74 -1.06
C MET A 71 -1.42 -8.71 0.12
N LEU A 72 -0.79 -7.58 0.36
CA LEU A 72 0.19 -7.39 1.43
C LEU A 72 -0.43 -7.18 2.82
N GLN A 73 -1.75 -7.05 2.93
CA GLN A 73 -2.42 -7.03 4.24
C GLN A 73 -2.21 -8.38 4.94
N GLN A 74 -1.49 -8.38 6.07
CA GLN A 74 -1.17 -9.57 6.87
C GLN A 74 -0.47 -10.71 6.08
N THR A 75 0.19 -10.39 4.98
CA THR A 75 0.92 -11.35 4.14
C THR A 75 2.36 -10.90 3.97
N GLN A 76 3.30 -11.82 4.04
CA GLN A 76 4.71 -11.54 3.80
C GLN A 76 4.96 -11.24 2.32
N VAL A 77 5.94 -10.37 2.04
CA VAL A 77 6.28 -9.95 0.68
C VAL A 77 6.67 -11.15 -0.20
N SER A 78 7.51 -12.06 0.31
CA SER A 78 7.94 -13.26 -0.42
C SER A 78 6.78 -14.16 -0.82
N THR A 79 5.76 -14.26 0.04
CA THR A 79 4.54 -15.01 -0.25
C THR A 79 3.66 -14.28 -1.27
N ALA A 80 3.55 -12.96 -1.18
CA ALA A 80 2.67 -12.19 -2.06
C ALA A 80 3.18 -12.09 -3.51
N ILE A 81 4.50 -12.12 -3.74
CA ILE A 81 5.10 -11.95 -5.07
C ILE A 81 4.53 -12.92 -6.12
N PRO A 82 4.58 -14.25 -5.96
CA PRO A 82 4.06 -15.16 -6.97
C PRO A 82 2.56 -14.95 -7.22
N TYR A 83 1.76 -14.77 -6.18
CA TYR A 83 0.32 -14.50 -6.33
C TYR A 83 0.04 -13.20 -7.09
N PHE A 84 0.80 -12.15 -6.83
CA PHE A 84 0.65 -10.90 -7.54
C PHE A 84 0.95 -11.04 -9.03
N LEU A 85 2.03 -11.74 -9.39
CA LEU A 85 2.41 -11.94 -10.78
C LEU A 85 1.34 -12.73 -11.54
N GLU A 86 0.86 -13.84 -10.99
CA GLU A 86 -0.20 -14.65 -11.59
C GLU A 86 -1.51 -13.87 -11.69
N PHE A 87 -1.88 -13.15 -10.64
CA PHE A 87 -3.11 -12.36 -10.61
C PHE A 87 -3.10 -11.24 -11.66
N ILE A 88 -2.01 -10.48 -11.77
CA ILE A 88 -1.89 -9.41 -12.77
C ILE A 88 -1.79 -9.96 -14.19
N GLN A 89 -1.20 -11.12 -14.39
CA GLN A 89 -1.18 -11.79 -15.68
C GLN A 89 -2.59 -12.19 -16.13
N ARG A 90 -3.40 -12.74 -15.23
CA ARG A 90 -4.79 -13.15 -15.54
C ARG A 90 -5.75 -11.97 -15.59
N PHE A 91 -5.61 -11.01 -14.71
CA PHE A 91 -6.46 -9.82 -14.56
C PHE A 91 -5.62 -8.54 -14.74
N PRO A 92 -5.22 -8.17 -15.95
CA PRO A 92 -4.32 -7.05 -16.20
C PRO A 92 -4.94 -5.67 -15.92
N ASN A 93 -6.25 -5.58 -15.84
CA ASN A 93 -7.00 -4.33 -15.66
C ASN A 93 -8.37 -4.55 -15.00
N ILE A 94 -9.04 -3.44 -14.67
CA ILE A 94 -10.36 -3.43 -14.04
C ILE A 94 -11.41 -4.18 -14.88
N GLU A 95 -11.41 -4.02 -16.18
CA GLU A 95 -12.42 -4.63 -17.04
C GLU A 95 -12.33 -6.15 -17.04
N THR A 96 -11.13 -6.68 -17.20
CA THR A 96 -10.91 -8.14 -17.18
C THR A 96 -11.31 -8.70 -15.82
N LEU A 97 -10.92 -8.03 -14.71
CA LEU A 97 -11.26 -8.46 -13.36
C LEU A 97 -12.77 -8.38 -13.10
N ALA A 98 -13.43 -7.30 -13.48
CA ALA A 98 -14.86 -7.12 -13.27
C ALA A 98 -15.74 -8.06 -14.14
N ASN A 99 -15.22 -8.51 -15.28
CA ASN A 99 -15.89 -9.44 -16.20
C ASN A 99 -15.69 -10.92 -15.82
N SER A 100 -14.79 -11.22 -14.89
CA SER A 100 -14.58 -12.58 -14.38
C SER A 100 -15.69 -13.01 -13.42
N SER A 101 -15.62 -14.22 -12.90
CA SER A 101 -16.45 -14.70 -11.81
C SER A 101 -15.74 -14.54 -10.46
N GLU A 102 -16.52 -14.48 -9.37
CA GLU A 102 -15.96 -14.48 -8.01
C GLU A 102 -15.12 -15.74 -7.76
N ASP A 103 -15.60 -16.90 -8.22
CA ASP A 103 -14.92 -18.19 -8.07
C ASP A 103 -13.56 -18.19 -8.78
N GLU A 104 -13.49 -17.59 -9.97
CA GLU A 104 -12.23 -17.45 -10.69
C GLU A 104 -11.24 -16.56 -9.93
N VAL A 105 -11.68 -15.42 -9.40
CA VAL A 105 -10.83 -14.55 -8.56
C VAL A 105 -10.36 -15.28 -7.31
N LEU A 106 -11.23 -16.05 -6.67
CA LEU A 106 -10.89 -16.85 -5.49
C LEU A 106 -9.91 -17.97 -5.82
N SER A 107 -9.96 -18.57 -7.01
CA SER A 107 -9.00 -19.61 -7.42
C SER A 107 -7.57 -19.07 -7.50
N TYR A 108 -7.37 -17.86 -8.04
CA TYR A 108 -6.09 -17.17 -8.08
C TYR A 108 -5.63 -16.61 -6.72
N TRP A 109 -6.51 -16.67 -5.71
CA TRP A 109 -6.20 -16.27 -4.33
C TRP A 109 -5.98 -17.47 -3.41
N SER A 110 -6.22 -18.70 -3.92
CA SER A 110 -6.16 -19.93 -3.13
C SER A 110 -4.78 -20.12 -2.51
N GLY A 111 -4.73 -20.33 -1.19
CA GLY A 111 -3.48 -20.44 -0.42
C GLY A 111 -2.97 -19.12 0.20
N LEU A 112 -3.43 -17.95 -0.26
CA LEU A 112 -3.00 -16.66 0.31
C LEU A 112 -3.72 -16.32 1.63
N GLY A 113 -4.89 -16.95 1.88
CA GLY A 113 -5.71 -16.73 3.07
C GLY A 113 -6.49 -15.41 3.07
N TYR A 114 -7.33 -15.23 4.11
CA TYR A 114 -8.16 -14.02 4.26
C TYR A 114 -8.98 -13.70 3.00
N TYR A 115 -9.76 -14.65 2.54
CA TYR A 115 -10.53 -14.62 1.28
C TYR A 115 -11.51 -13.44 1.13
N SER A 116 -11.90 -12.82 2.25
CA SER A 116 -12.68 -11.57 2.23
C SER A 116 -11.98 -10.45 1.45
N ARG A 117 -10.66 -10.44 1.41
CA ARG A 117 -9.88 -9.48 0.63
C ARG A 117 -10.13 -9.66 -0.88
N ALA A 118 -10.07 -10.91 -1.36
CA ALA A 118 -10.33 -11.23 -2.76
C ALA A 118 -11.78 -10.88 -3.16
N ARG A 119 -12.75 -11.23 -2.32
CA ARG A 119 -14.15 -10.85 -2.53
C ARG A 119 -14.33 -9.33 -2.60
N ASN A 120 -13.67 -8.59 -1.73
CA ASN A 120 -13.72 -7.14 -1.75
C ASN A 120 -13.07 -6.55 -3.01
N ILE A 121 -11.93 -7.10 -3.47
CA ILE A 121 -11.33 -6.72 -4.75
C ILE A 121 -12.32 -6.92 -5.90
N PHE A 122 -12.97 -8.08 -5.98
CA PHE A 122 -13.93 -8.37 -7.03
C PHE A 122 -15.14 -7.43 -7.00
N LYS A 123 -15.74 -7.21 -5.81
CA LYS A 123 -16.86 -6.26 -5.63
C LYS A 123 -16.46 -4.85 -6.03
N SER A 124 -15.29 -4.40 -5.59
CA SER A 124 -14.77 -3.08 -5.94
C SER A 124 -14.46 -2.93 -7.42
N ALA A 125 -13.94 -3.97 -8.09
CA ALA A 125 -13.73 -3.94 -9.54
C ALA A 125 -15.05 -3.75 -10.31
N LYS A 126 -16.13 -4.42 -9.87
CA LYS A 126 -17.47 -4.23 -10.46
C LYS A 126 -17.99 -2.80 -10.28
N LEU A 127 -17.84 -2.24 -9.08
CA LEU A 127 -18.23 -0.86 -8.80
C LEU A 127 -17.39 0.13 -9.62
N ILE A 128 -16.07 -0.08 -9.70
CA ILE A 128 -15.19 0.77 -10.50
C ILE A 128 -15.60 0.72 -12.00
N LYS A 129 -15.96 -0.45 -12.48
CA LYS A 129 -16.45 -0.58 -13.86
C LYS A 129 -17.76 0.15 -14.08
N SER A 130 -18.76 -0.02 -13.21
CA SER A 130 -20.12 0.54 -13.38
C SER A 130 -20.16 2.04 -13.11
N GLU A 131 -19.52 2.52 -12.05
CA GLU A 131 -19.67 3.89 -11.55
C GLU A 131 -18.54 4.82 -12.02
N PHE A 132 -17.34 4.27 -12.26
CA PHE A 132 -16.16 5.05 -12.61
C PHE A 132 -15.59 4.73 -14.01
N LYS A 133 -16.39 4.12 -14.91
CA LYS A 133 -16.01 3.82 -16.31
C LYS A 133 -14.68 3.05 -16.39
N SER A 134 -14.49 2.05 -15.56
CA SER A 134 -13.27 1.23 -15.43
C SER A 134 -12.00 2.02 -15.02
N LYS A 135 -12.12 3.27 -14.59
CA LYS A 135 -11.01 4.07 -14.09
C LYS A 135 -11.04 4.11 -12.55
N ILE A 136 -9.98 3.68 -11.89
CA ILE A 136 -9.87 3.81 -10.44
C ILE A 136 -9.97 5.28 -10.07
N PRO A 137 -10.84 5.67 -9.12
CA PRO A 137 -10.94 7.06 -8.68
C PRO A 137 -9.65 7.54 -8.02
N ASP A 138 -9.40 8.85 -8.05
CA ASP A 138 -8.23 9.48 -7.43
C ASP A 138 -8.55 10.31 -6.19
N SER A 139 -9.83 10.45 -5.82
CA SER A 139 -10.24 11.07 -4.57
C SER A 139 -10.21 10.05 -3.41
N ILE A 140 -9.81 10.52 -2.22
CA ILE A 140 -9.77 9.67 -1.02
C ILE A 140 -11.17 9.20 -0.65
N GLU A 141 -12.15 10.07 -0.77
CA GLU A 141 -13.56 9.82 -0.43
C GLU A 141 -14.13 8.69 -1.30
N GLU A 142 -13.95 8.78 -2.61
CA GLU A 142 -14.41 7.76 -3.56
C GLU A 142 -13.66 6.42 -3.36
N LEU A 143 -12.35 6.48 -3.15
CA LEU A 143 -11.55 5.28 -2.88
C LEU A 143 -12.02 4.56 -1.60
N VAL A 144 -12.28 5.29 -0.53
CA VAL A 144 -12.72 4.71 0.76
C VAL A 144 -14.15 4.18 0.68
N SER A 145 -14.99 4.63 -0.25
CA SER A 145 -16.33 4.08 -0.47
C SER A 145 -16.28 2.66 -1.06
N LEU A 146 -15.17 2.26 -1.66
CA LEU A 146 -15.01 0.94 -2.27
C LEU A 146 -14.73 -0.14 -1.22
N PRO A 147 -15.38 -1.33 -1.32
CA PRO A 147 -15.18 -2.43 -0.39
C PRO A 147 -13.71 -2.81 -0.18
N GLY A 148 -13.28 -2.87 1.07
CA GLY A 148 -11.92 -3.28 1.44
C GLY A 148 -10.84 -2.23 1.26
N ILE A 149 -11.17 -1.02 0.82
CA ILE A 149 -10.23 0.10 0.72
C ILE A 149 -10.40 1.02 1.93
N GLY A 150 -9.46 0.92 2.87
CA GLY A 150 -9.35 1.85 3.98
C GLY A 150 -8.53 3.09 3.64
N ARG A 151 -8.53 4.09 4.53
CA ARG A 151 -7.83 5.37 4.34
C ARG A 151 -6.35 5.21 3.96
N SER A 152 -5.61 4.25 4.56
CA SER A 152 -4.21 4.00 4.20
C SER A 152 -4.05 3.41 2.81
N THR A 153 -4.91 2.46 2.41
CA THR A 153 -4.90 1.90 1.06
C THR A 153 -5.27 2.96 0.03
N ALA A 154 -6.28 3.79 0.31
CA ALA A 154 -6.65 4.94 -0.53
C ALA A 154 -5.47 5.92 -0.66
N GLY A 155 -4.79 6.23 0.44
CA GLY A 155 -3.57 7.04 0.44
C GLY A 155 -2.46 6.44 -0.44
N ALA A 156 -2.24 5.13 -0.38
CA ALA A 156 -1.26 4.45 -1.22
C ALA A 156 -1.62 4.49 -2.71
N ILE A 157 -2.87 4.19 -3.06
CA ILE A 157 -3.35 4.28 -4.45
C ILE A 157 -3.14 5.70 -4.99
N ARG A 158 -3.53 6.71 -4.22
CA ARG A 158 -3.41 8.11 -4.61
C ARG A 158 -1.95 8.56 -4.73
N SER A 159 -1.12 8.27 -3.72
CA SER A 159 0.25 8.77 -3.69
C SER A 159 1.20 7.98 -4.58
N ILE A 160 1.14 6.66 -4.55
CA ILE A 160 2.04 5.80 -5.32
C ILE A 160 1.50 5.57 -6.73
N GLY A 161 0.20 5.30 -6.85
CA GLY A 161 -0.42 4.98 -8.12
C GLY A 161 -0.61 6.19 -9.03
N TYR A 162 -1.08 7.30 -8.47
CA TYR A 162 -1.35 8.54 -9.21
C TYR A 162 -0.28 9.60 -9.08
N GLY A 163 0.68 9.46 -8.16
CA GLY A 163 1.66 10.51 -7.87
C GLY A 163 1.09 11.75 -7.19
N LEU A 164 -0.11 11.67 -6.61
CA LEU A 164 -0.81 12.77 -5.96
C LEU A 164 -0.51 12.76 -4.45
N LYS A 165 -0.44 13.94 -3.82
CA LYS A 165 -0.16 14.03 -2.39
C LYS A 165 -1.26 13.38 -1.56
N ALA A 166 -0.90 12.34 -0.79
CA ALA A 166 -1.79 11.72 0.19
C ALA A 166 -0.96 11.04 1.30
N PRO A 167 -1.39 11.10 2.57
CA PRO A 167 -0.73 10.42 3.66
C PRO A 167 -1.10 8.93 3.70
N ILE A 168 -0.15 8.12 4.20
CA ILE A 168 -0.34 6.69 4.46
C ILE A 168 0.00 6.43 5.92
N LEU A 169 -0.90 5.79 6.65
CA LEU A 169 -0.69 5.42 8.04
C LEU A 169 -1.01 3.93 8.25
N ASP A 170 -0.13 3.08 7.74
CA ASP A 170 -0.19 1.64 8.00
C ASP A 170 0.47 1.28 9.35
N GLY A 171 0.41 0.01 9.75
CA GLY A 171 1.01 -0.46 11.00
C GLY A 171 2.52 -0.22 11.09
N ASN A 172 3.20 -0.10 9.97
CA ASN A 172 4.63 0.16 9.89
C ASN A 172 4.92 1.65 10.10
N VAL A 173 4.20 2.51 9.41
CA VAL A 173 4.31 3.96 9.57
C VAL A 173 3.99 4.35 11.02
N LYS A 174 2.90 3.83 11.59
CA LYS A 174 2.56 4.04 13.01
C LYS A 174 3.73 3.72 13.93
N ARG A 175 4.38 2.58 13.72
CA ARG A 175 5.52 2.13 14.54
C ARG A 175 6.76 3.01 14.37
N VAL A 176 7.03 3.51 13.19
CA VAL A 176 8.16 4.43 12.95
C VAL A 176 7.88 5.78 13.61
N LEU A 177 6.70 6.34 13.36
CA LEU A 177 6.32 7.64 13.92
C LEU A 177 6.27 7.60 15.43
N SER A 178 5.65 6.56 16.04
CA SER A 178 5.59 6.45 17.50
C SER A 178 6.97 6.40 18.14
N ARG A 179 7.92 5.69 17.54
CA ARG A 179 9.31 5.65 18.03
C ARG A 179 10.04 6.97 17.85
N TYR A 180 9.83 7.63 16.72
CA TYR A 180 10.48 8.89 16.42
C TYR A 180 9.98 10.04 17.31
N PHE A 181 8.67 10.10 17.52
CA PHE A 181 8.03 11.14 18.35
C PHE A 181 7.87 10.72 19.83
N LYS A 182 8.38 9.54 20.23
CA LYS A 182 8.28 9.01 21.60
C LYS A 182 6.84 8.90 22.10
N ILE A 183 5.92 8.45 21.25
CA ILE A 183 4.54 8.17 21.63
C ILE A 183 4.53 6.85 22.40
N GLU A 184 4.32 6.92 23.71
CA GLU A 184 4.33 5.77 24.64
C GLU A 184 2.95 5.16 24.84
N GLU A 185 1.93 5.87 24.41
CA GLU A 185 0.54 5.40 24.52
C GLU A 185 0.23 4.26 23.56
N ASP A 186 -0.85 3.52 23.88
CA ASP A 186 -1.36 2.44 23.04
C ASP A 186 -1.78 2.98 21.67
N LEU A 187 -1.11 2.49 20.62
CA LEU A 187 -1.36 2.88 19.23
C LEU A 187 -2.75 2.48 18.71
N SER A 188 -3.50 1.66 19.45
CA SER A 188 -4.89 1.30 19.10
C SER A 188 -5.89 2.39 19.52
N LYS A 189 -5.53 3.27 20.46
CA LYS A 189 -6.40 4.35 20.92
C LYS A 189 -6.73 5.33 19.78
N SER A 190 -8.00 5.69 19.66
CA SER A 190 -8.49 6.61 18.63
C SER A 190 -7.83 8.00 18.69
N SER A 191 -7.52 8.51 19.90
CA SER A 191 -6.80 9.77 20.10
C SER A 191 -5.41 9.73 19.48
N VAL A 192 -4.64 8.67 19.78
CA VAL A 192 -3.28 8.46 19.26
C VAL A 192 -3.30 8.27 17.74
N GLN A 193 -4.28 7.55 17.22
CA GLN A 193 -4.44 7.40 15.78
C GLN A 193 -4.71 8.73 15.07
N LYS A 194 -5.55 9.59 15.68
CA LYS A 194 -5.80 10.94 15.15
C LYS A 194 -4.51 11.77 15.15
N GLU A 195 -3.74 11.74 16.22
CA GLU A 195 -2.44 12.44 16.32
C GLU A 195 -1.48 11.96 15.22
N LEU A 196 -1.32 10.65 15.06
CA LEU A 196 -0.45 10.07 14.03
C LEU A 196 -0.84 10.45 12.58
N TRP A 197 -2.11 10.76 12.33
CA TRP A 197 -2.57 11.24 11.02
C TRP A 197 -2.23 12.71 10.76
N PHE A 198 -1.89 13.47 11.80
CA PHE A 198 -1.47 14.88 11.69
C PHE A 198 0.05 15.04 11.56
N LEU A 199 0.83 14.05 11.98
CA LEU A 199 2.29 14.02 11.86
C LEU A 199 2.75 13.70 10.45
#